data_551ce74c73d2bfdf5c636f4e4e1e6d19
#
_entry.id   551ce74c73d2bfdf5c636f4e4e1e6d19
#
_cell.length_a   1.000
_cell.length_b   1.000
_cell.length_c   1.000
_cell.angle_alpha   90.00
_cell.angle_beta   90.00
_cell.angle_gamma   90.00
#
_symmetry.space_group_name_H-M   'P 1'
#
loop_
_entity.id
_entity.type
_entity.pdbx_description
1 polymer ?
#
loop_
_entity_poly.entity_id
_entity_poly.type
_entity_poly.pdbx_seq_one_letter_code
_entity_poly.pdbx_strand_id
1 'polypeptide(L)'
;ALGVETGVTVMPRHIQLSLTVPGVPGQKIFVSPIRKCGINFTLNTELSRLSWRIADNHLDLDTSRRLFGHIVSAPVGGKRAIPLLASLAAAMLVVFLATLLGFYLKQWMLGCGRDLRLTFVCCAFVSASLCAGATLFGWGDTPGIAMATSVLYLIPGVPYINSASDLIDGHYLCSFSRFVDACVLTACLSIGLCAAIAIFGLKYF
;
A
#
# COMPACT_ATOMS: atom_id res chain seq x y z
N ALA A 1 26.77 -4.06 16.26
CA ALA A 1 26.97 -5.18 15.35
C ALA A 1 27.84 -6.23 16.04
N LEU A 2 27.47 -7.52 15.93
CA LEU A 2 28.15 -8.64 16.63
C LEU A 2 29.51 -9.01 16.04
N GLY A 3 30.02 -8.24 15.05
CA GLY A 3 31.33 -8.45 14.41
C GLY A 3 31.49 -9.79 13.66
N VAL A 4 30.37 -10.42 13.30
CA VAL A 4 30.35 -11.72 12.60
C VAL A 4 29.96 -11.49 11.14
N GLU A 5 30.76 -11.99 10.21
CA GLU A 5 30.38 -11.99 8.79
C GLU A 5 29.38 -13.13 8.52
N THR A 6 28.28 -12.78 7.88
CA THR A 6 27.20 -13.75 7.59
C THR A 6 26.90 -13.73 6.09
N GLY A 7 26.91 -14.93 5.48
CA GLY A 7 26.40 -15.14 4.13
C GLY A 7 25.09 -15.91 4.18
N VAL A 8 24.06 -15.44 3.48
CA VAL A 8 22.76 -16.13 3.40
C VAL A 8 22.49 -16.49 1.95
N THR A 9 22.31 -17.79 1.68
CA THR A 9 21.89 -18.28 0.37
C THR A 9 20.51 -18.91 0.50
N VAL A 10 19.56 -18.36 -0.24
CA VAL A 10 18.17 -18.86 -0.26
C VAL A 10 17.97 -19.74 -1.47
N MET A 11 17.59 -20.98 -1.24
CA MET A 11 17.22 -21.95 -2.27
C MET A 11 15.74 -22.32 -2.16
N PRO A 12 15.11 -22.90 -3.21
CA PRO A 12 13.65 -23.14 -3.20
C PRO A 12 13.13 -24.02 -2.07
N ARG A 13 13.99 -24.83 -1.45
CA ARG A 13 13.60 -25.78 -0.38
C ARG A 13 14.40 -25.67 0.90
N HIS A 14 15.48 -24.90 0.92
CA HIS A 14 16.32 -24.71 2.11
C HIS A 14 17.03 -23.37 2.11
N ILE A 15 17.38 -22.91 3.29
CA ILE A 15 18.22 -21.73 3.50
C ILE A 15 19.56 -22.21 4.03
N GLN A 16 20.63 -21.74 3.43
CA GLN A 16 21.98 -21.96 3.90
C GLN A 16 22.50 -20.66 4.53
N LEU A 17 22.93 -20.75 5.78
CA LEU A 17 23.54 -19.67 6.53
C LEU A 17 25.02 -20.02 6.77
N SER A 18 25.90 -19.19 6.29
CA SER A 18 27.33 -19.30 6.57
C SER A 18 27.76 -18.22 7.54
N LEU A 19 28.50 -18.62 8.58
CA LEU A 19 28.97 -17.73 9.64
C LEU A 19 30.49 -17.81 9.72
N THR A 20 31.14 -16.65 9.62
CA THR A 20 32.58 -16.50 9.88
C THR A 20 32.75 -15.66 11.14
N VAL A 21 33.33 -16.27 12.17
CA VAL A 21 33.56 -15.60 13.45
C VAL A 21 35.02 -15.16 13.50
N PRO A 22 35.35 -13.87 13.74
CA PRO A 22 36.73 -13.42 13.88
C PRO A 22 37.46 -14.19 15.00
N GLY A 23 38.63 -14.72 14.70
CA GLY A 23 39.46 -15.44 15.66
C GLY A 23 39.19 -16.95 15.78
N VAL A 24 38.21 -17.49 15.07
CA VAL A 24 37.95 -18.94 15.00
C VAL A 24 38.24 -19.42 13.57
N PRO A 25 39.22 -20.33 13.37
CA PRO A 25 39.46 -20.85 12.04
C PRO A 25 38.31 -21.71 11.56
N GLY A 26 37.78 -21.37 10.37
CA GLY A 26 36.73 -22.11 9.70
C GLY A 26 35.40 -21.37 9.62
N GLN A 27 34.63 -21.71 8.58
CA GLN A 27 33.29 -21.21 8.33
C GLN A 27 32.28 -22.26 8.82
N LYS A 28 31.34 -21.85 9.67
CA LYS A 28 30.23 -22.72 10.08
C LYS A 28 29.06 -22.55 9.12
N ILE A 29 28.60 -23.65 8.54
CA ILE A 29 27.50 -23.67 7.59
C ILE A 29 26.31 -24.35 8.26
N PHE A 30 25.18 -23.66 8.30
CA PHE A 30 23.91 -24.18 8.77
C PHE A 30 22.94 -24.28 7.59
N VAL A 31 22.32 -25.44 7.42
CA VAL A 31 21.32 -25.67 6.39
C VAL A 31 19.99 -25.97 7.08
N SER A 32 18.98 -25.19 6.80
CA SER A 32 17.64 -25.38 7.37
C SER A 32 16.61 -25.55 6.25
N PRO A 33 15.74 -26.58 6.33
CA PRO A 33 14.67 -26.75 5.35
C PRO A 33 13.61 -25.65 5.50
N ILE A 34 13.13 -25.13 4.37
CA ILE A 34 12.01 -24.18 4.32
C ILE A 34 10.71 -24.98 4.42
N ARG A 35 9.96 -24.80 5.49
CA ARG A 35 8.61 -25.33 5.61
C ARG A 35 7.64 -24.43 4.85
N LYS A 36 6.72 -25.03 4.09
CA LYS A 36 5.63 -24.27 3.46
C LYS A 36 4.74 -23.71 4.55
N CYS A 37 4.76 -22.41 4.74
CA CYS A 37 3.87 -21.68 5.65
C CYS A 37 3.29 -20.48 4.93
N GLY A 38 2.11 -20.02 5.35
CA GLY A 38 1.54 -18.76 4.88
C GLY A 38 2.39 -17.57 5.32
N ILE A 39 2.39 -16.51 4.53
CA ILE A 39 3.10 -15.28 4.88
C ILE A 39 2.36 -14.59 6.03
N ASN A 40 3.04 -14.41 7.15
CA ASN A 40 2.54 -13.63 8.27
C ASN A 40 3.17 -12.24 8.23
N PHE A 41 2.46 -11.27 7.67
CA PHE A 41 2.95 -9.89 7.52
C PHE A 41 3.22 -9.21 8.87
N THR A 42 2.41 -9.48 9.90
CA THR A 42 2.61 -8.92 11.25
C THR A 42 3.92 -9.41 11.85
N LEU A 43 4.15 -10.72 11.80
CA LEU A 43 5.40 -11.32 12.29
C LEU A 43 6.61 -10.77 11.52
N ASN A 44 6.51 -10.66 10.20
CA ASN A 44 7.56 -10.11 9.36
C ASN A 44 7.88 -8.65 9.72
N THR A 45 6.85 -7.82 9.94
CA THR A 45 7.02 -6.42 10.35
C THR A 45 7.68 -6.30 11.72
N GLU A 46 7.25 -7.08 12.71
CA GLU A 46 7.83 -7.04 14.07
C GLU A 46 9.28 -7.55 14.09
N LEU A 47 9.59 -8.59 13.31
CA LEU A 47 10.98 -9.06 13.16
C LEU A 47 11.87 -8.04 12.44
N SER A 48 11.34 -7.38 11.42
CA SER A 48 12.04 -6.28 10.74
C SER A 48 12.33 -5.13 11.70
N ARG A 49 11.35 -4.69 12.48
CA ARG A 49 11.55 -3.66 13.53
C ARG A 49 12.59 -4.09 14.56
N LEU A 50 12.56 -5.34 14.99
CA LEU A 50 13.56 -5.87 15.92
C LEU A 50 14.97 -5.81 15.32
N SER A 51 15.14 -6.18 14.04
CA SER A 51 16.44 -6.15 13.35
C SER A 51 17.02 -4.73 13.28
N TRP A 52 16.19 -3.72 12.98
CA TRP A 52 16.61 -2.32 13.01
C TRP A 52 16.97 -1.85 14.40
N ARG A 53 16.19 -2.21 15.43
CA ARG A 53 16.51 -1.87 16.82
C ARG A 53 17.84 -2.48 17.29
N ILE A 54 18.16 -3.69 16.85
CA ILE A 54 19.44 -4.32 17.14
C ILE A 54 20.58 -3.57 16.45
N ALA A 55 20.39 -3.15 15.20
CA ALA A 55 21.38 -2.43 14.43
C ALA A 55 21.64 -1.02 14.98
N ASP A 56 20.58 -0.26 15.27
CA ASP A 56 20.68 1.15 15.67
C ASP A 56 21.04 1.32 17.15
N ASN A 57 20.46 0.51 18.04
CA ASN A 57 20.60 0.64 19.48
C ASN A 57 21.63 -0.33 20.09
N HIS A 58 22.34 -1.10 19.28
CA HIS A 58 23.34 -2.09 19.72
C HIS A 58 22.84 -2.97 20.90
N LEU A 59 21.62 -3.49 20.78
CA LEU A 59 21.00 -4.30 21.82
C LEU A 59 21.86 -5.53 22.15
N ASP A 60 21.96 -5.84 23.43
CA ASP A 60 22.64 -7.04 23.91
C ASP A 60 21.99 -8.33 23.39
N LEU A 61 22.81 -9.38 23.23
CA LEU A 61 22.39 -10.66 22.66
C LEU A 61 21.24 -11.31 23.44
N ASP A 62 21.29 -11.27 24.77
CA ASP A 62 20.25 -11.88 25.63
C ASP A 62 18.92 -11.13 25.53
N THR A 63 18.96 -9.81 25.43
CA THR A 63 17.78 -8.99 25.23
C THR A 63 17.16 -9.21 23.85
N SER A 64 18.00 -9.28 22.81
CA SER A 64 17.58 -9.58 21.45
C SER A 64 16.92 -10.95 21.32
N ARG A 65 17.49 -11.97 21.99
CA ARG A 65 16.94 -13.33 22.03
C ARG A 65 15.59 -13.40 22.74
N ARG A 66 15.44 -12.69 23.86
CA ARG A 66 14.16 -12.61 24.59
C ARG A 66 13.06 -11.93 23.76
N LEU A 67 13.38 -10.82 23.13
CA LEU A 67 12.44 -10.12 22.25
C LEU A 67 12.04 -10.95 21.03
N PHE A 68 13.00 -11.62 20.40
CA PHE A 68 12.74 -12.55 19.31
C PHE A 68 11.81 -13.68 19.74
N GLY A 69 12.10 -14.32 20.88
CA GLY A 69 11.25 -15.39 21.45
C GLY A 69 9.83 -14.90 21.72
N HIS A 70 9.66 -13.70 22.26
CA HIS A 70 8.34 -13.10 22.51
C HIS A 70 7.56 -12.84 21.21
N ILE A 71 8.23 -12.32 20.17
CA ILE A 71 7.61 -12.04 18.87
C ILE A 71 7.16 -13.35 18.20
N VAL A 72 8.02 -14.38 18.19
CA VAL A 72 7.73 -15.66 17.52
C VAL A 72 6.67 -16.48 18.29
N SER A 73 6.65 -16.39 19.62
CA SER A 73 5.67 -17.10 20.45
C SER A 73 4.34 -16.36 20.62
N ALA A 74 4.25 -15.11 20.15
CA ALA A 74 3.00 -14.35 20.21
C ALA A 74 1.89 -15.07 19.43
N PRO A 75 0.72 -15.33 20.05
CA PRO A 75 -0.36 -16.06 19.40
C PRO A 75 -0.82 -15.27 18.16
N VAL A 76 -0.71 -15.92 17.00
CA VAL A 76 -1.16 -15.34 15.73
C VAL A 76 -2.67 -15.19 15.77
N GLY A 77 -3.14 -13.97 16.08
CA GLY A 77 -4.35 -13.44 15.49
C GLY A 77 -5.71 -13.82 16.03
N GLY A 78 -5.91 -14.48 17.15
CA GLY A 78 -7.29 -14.80 17.60
C GLY A 78 -8.07 -13.61 18.17
N LYS A 79 -7.43 -12.74 18.95
CA LYS A 79 -8.13 -11.63 19.66
C LYS A 79 -8.17 -10.31 18.86
N ARG A 80 -7.34 -10.17 17.83
CA ARG A 80 -7.29 -8.97 16.98
C ARG A 80 -8.08 -9.08 15.67
N ALA A 81 -8.58 -10.27 15.33
CA ALA A 81 -9.33 -10.48 14.09
C ALA A 81 -10.67 -9.73 14.08
N ILE A 82 -11.39 -9.70 15.20
CA ILE A 82 -12.71 -9.05 15.31
C ILE A 82 -12.59 -7.53 15.13
N PRO A 83 -11.72 -6.79 15.88
CA PRO A 83 -11.57 -5.35 15.66
C PRO A 83 -10.98 -5.03 14.28
N LEU A 84 -10.08 -5.86 13.75
CA LEU A 84 -9.55 -5.70 12.39
C LEU A 84 -10.64 -5.86 11.32
N LEU A 85 -11.52 -6.86 11.46
CA LEU A 85 -12.67 -7.04 10.56
C LEU A 85 -13.67 -5.90 10.68
N ALA A 86 -13.90 -5.39 11.89
CA ALA A 86 -14.77 -4.24 12.11
C ALA A 86 -14.23 -2.97 11.49
N SER A 87 -12.93 -2.68 11.65
CA SER A 87 -12.28 -1.52 11.03
C SER A 87 -12.25 -1.62 9.51
N LEU A 88 -12.03 -2.82 8.97
CA LEU A 88 -12.09 -3.08 7.53
C LEU A 88 -13.50 -2.87 6.97
N ALA A 89 -14.53 -3.37 7.66
CA ALA A 89 -15.92 -3.17 7.27
C ALA A 89 -16.32 -1.70 7.30
N ALA A 90 -15.91 -0.95 8.33
CA ALA A 90 -16.14 0.49 8.40
C ALA A 90 -15.44 1.24 7.26
N ALA A 91 -14.18 0.91 6.96
CA ALA A 91 -13.47 1.50 5.84
C ALA A 91 -14.13 1.21 4.48
N MET A 92 -14.62 -0.02 4.28
CA MET A 92 -15.36 -0.40 3.08
C MET A 92 -16.67 0.39 2.92
N LEU A 93 -17.41 0.60 4.01
CA LEU A 93 -18.64 1.40 3.99
C LEU A 93 -18.35 2.86 3.62
N VAL A 94 -17.31 3.44 4.19
CA VAL A 94 -16.90 4.82 3.88
C VAL A 94 -16.50 4.95 2.41
N VAL A 95 -15.68 4.04 1.90
CA VAL A 95 -15.27 4.04 0.49
C VAL A 95 -16.49 3.85 -0.42
N PHE A 96 -17.38 2.95 -0.08
CA PHE A 96 -18.62 2.71 -0.85
C PHE A 96 -19.47 3.97 -0.94
N LEU A 97 -19.73 4.63 0.19
CA LEU A 97 -20.53 5.86 0.22
C LEU A 97 -19.84 7.00 -0.53
N ALA A 98 -18.52 7.18 -0.35
CA ALA A 98 -17.75 8.20 -1.03
C ALA A 98 -17.75 7.99 -2.55
N THR A 99 -17.59 6.73 -3.00
CA THR A 99 -17.63 6.36 -4.42
C THR A 99 -19.03 6.58 -5.01
N LEU A 100 -20.08 6.17 -4.29
CA LEU A 100 -21.47 6.31 -4.72
C LEU A 100 -21.86 7.78 -4.88
N LEU A 101 -21.54 8.61 -3.88
CA LEU A 101 -21.80 10.05 -3.93
C LEU A 101 -20.98 10.74 -5.02
N GLY A 102 -19.71 10.37 -5.15
CA GLY A 102 -18.84 10.90 -6.20
C GLY A 102 -19.30 10.52 -7.61
N PHE A 103 -19.78 9.27 -7.79
CA PHE A 103 -20.34 8.81 -9.05
C PHE A 103 -21.66 9.53 -9.39
N TYR A 104 -22.52 9.71 -8.41
CA TYR A 104 -23.76 10.48 -8.56
C TYR A 104 -23.47 11.93 -8.96
N LEU A 105 -22.51 12.59 -8.28
CA LEU A 105 -22.06 13.94 -8.61
C LEU A 105 -21.52 14.01 -10.04
N LYS A 106 -20.75 13.02 -10.47
CA LYS A 106 -20.24 12.92 -11.85
C LYS A 106 -21.39 12.90 -12.86
N GLN A 107 -22.39 12.04 -12.64
CA GLN A 107 -23.55 11.94 -13.53
C GLN A 107 -24.33 13.24 -13.59
N TRP A 108 -24.56 13.87 -12.43
CA TRP A 108 -25.27 15.13 -12.32
C TRP A 108 -24.53 16.27 -13.05
N MET A 109 -23.22 16.43 -12.86
CA MET A 109 -22.42 17.45 -13.49
C MET A 109 -22.38 17.28 -15.02
N LEU A 110 -22.22 16.05 -15.50
CA LEU A 110 -22.26 15.74 -16.93
C LEU A 110 -23.67 15.99 -17.51
N GLY A 111 -24.72 15.68 -16.79
CA GLY A 111 -26.10 15.99 -17.17
C GLY A 111 -26.39 17.50 -17.26
N CYS A 112 -25.67 18.32 -16.48
CA CYS A 112 -25.72 19.78 -16.54
C CYS A 112 -24.82 20.39 -17.66
N GLY A 113 -24.19 19.54 -18.50
CA GLY A 113 -23.35 20.00 -19.60
C GLY A 113 -22.01 20.63 -19.16
N ARG A 114 -21.53 20.31 -17.97
CA ARG A 114 -20.23 20.78 -17.47
C ARG A 114 -19.07 20.05 -18.15
N ASP A 115 -17.93 20.74 -18.25
CA ASP A 115 -16.73 20.15 -18.82
C ASP A 115 -16.28 18.89 -18.07
N LEU A 116 -15.91 17.88 -18.83
CA LEU A 116 -15.45 16.58 -18.31
C LEU A 116 -14.25 16.76 -17.37
N ARG A 117 -13.31 17.62 -17.72
CA ARG A 117 -12.09 17.90 -16.95
C ARG A 117 -12.41 18.48 -15.57
N LEU A 118 -13.28 19.50 -15.54
CA LEU A 118 -13.75 20.11 -14.29
C LEU A 118 -14.49 19.09 -13.43
N THR A 119 -15.33 18.27 -14.05
CA THR A 119 -16.06 17.19 -13.36
C THR A 119 -15.11 16.22 -12.68
N PHE A 120 -14.01 15.84 -13.32
CA PHE A 120 -13.00 14.95 -12.73
C PHE A 120 -12.33 15.57 -11.49
N VAL A 121 -11.94 16.86 -11.57
CA VAL A 121 -11.35 17.56 -10.41
C VAL A 121 -12.32 17.60 -9.24
N CYS A 122 -13.56 18.04 -9.48
CA CYS A 122 -14.57 18.18 -8.43
C CYS A 122 -14.95 16.83 -7.80
N CYS A 123 -15.17 15.81 -8.62
CA CYS A 123 -15.53 14.48 -8.11
C CYS A 123 -14.38 13.82 -7.34
N ALA A 124 -13.13 13.95 -7.80
CA ALA A 124 -11.95 13.46 -7.08
C ALA A 124 -11.81 14.18 -5.73
N PHE A 125 -11.95 15.50 -5.73
CA PHE A 125 -11.90 16.30 -4.51
C PHE A 125 -12.98 15.88 -3.50
N VAL A 126 -14.23 15.76 -3.92
CA VAL A 126 -15.35 15.38 -3.02
C VAL A 126 -15.17 13.96 -2.48
N SER A 127 -14.87 12.98 -3.34
CA SER A 127 -14.66 11.60 -2.90
C SER A 127 -13.50 11.47 -1.92
N ALA A 128 -12.38 12.13 -2.21
CA ALA A 128 -11.21 12.14 -1.32
C ALA A 128 -11.52 12.86 0.00
N SER A 129 -12.23 13.99 -0.02
CA SER A 129 -12.62 14.75 1.17
C SER A 129 -13.55 13.96 2.09
N LEU A 130 -14.49 13.19 1.54
CA LEU A 130 -15.36 12.32 2.32
C LEU A 130 -14.57 11.23 3.04
N CYS A 131 -13.61 10.59 2.35
CA CYS A 131 -12.74 9.61 2.97
C CYS A 131 -11.80 10.21 4.01
N ALA A 132 -11.24 11.40 3.72
CA ALA A 132 -10.41 12.13 4.68
C ALA A 132 -11.20 12.52 5.94
N GLY A 133 -12.43 13.01 5.80
CA GLY A 133 -13.31 13.33 6.91
C GLY A 133 -13.62 12.12 7.79
N ALA A 134 -13.92 10.98 7.19
CA ALA A 134 -14.20 9.76 7.95
C ALA A 134 -12.99 9.26 8.76
N THR A 135 -11.76 9.49 8.28
CA THR A 135 -10.54 9.13 9.02
C THR A 135 -10.30 10.05 10.22
N LEU A 136 -10.70 11.33 10.15
CA LEU A 136 -10.65 12.25 11.28
C LEU A 136 -11.59 11.80 12.42
N PHE A 137 -12.66 11.11 12.08
CA PHE A 137 -13.57 10.49 13.06
C PHE A 137 -13.10 9.12 13.56
N GLY A 138 -11.90 8.68 13.21
CA GLY A 138 -11.33 7.41 13.67
C GLY A 138 -11.95 6.17 13.01
N TRP A 139 -12.60 6.31 11.86
CA TRP A 139 -13.20 5.22 11.10
C TRP A 139 -12.19 4.62 10.11
N GLY A 140 -11.29 3.75 10.61
CA GLY A 140 -10.34 2.96 9.83
C GLY A 140 -8.88 3.34 10.07
N ASP A 141 -8.03 2.31 10.04
CA ASP A 141 -6.59 2.42 10.32
C ASP A 141 -5.72 2.71 9.08
N THR A 142 -6.35 2.78 7.90
CA THR A 142 -5.63 2.93 6.61
C THR A 142 -6.22 4.05 5.74
N PRO A 143 -6.08 5.32 6.16
CA PRO A 143 -6.69 6.47 5.48
C PRO A 143 -6.23 6.62 4.03
N GLY A 144 -4.94 6.41 3.74
CA GLY A 144 -4.39 6.55 2.40
C GLY A 144 -4.97 5.56 1.41
N ILE A 145 -5.18 4.31 1.83
CA ILE A 145 -5.79 3.28 0.98
C ILE A 145 -7.26 3.61 0.69
N ALA A 146 -8.01 4.04 1.70
CA ALA A 146 -9.41 4.42 1.55
C ALA A 146 -9.57 5.59 0.57
N MET A 147 -8.74 6.64 0.69
CA MET A 147 -8.74 7.78 -0.24
C MET A 147 -8.39 7.36 -1.67
N ALA A 148 -7.30 6.61 -1.86
CA ALA A 148 -6.89 6.15 -3.17
C ALA A 148 -7.97 5.29 -3.83
N THR A 149 -8.60 4.40 -3.05
CA THR A 149 -9.66 3.50 -3.55
C THR A 149 -10.94 4.28 -3.90
N SER A 150 -11.28 5.33 -3.17
CA SER A 150 -12.50 6.11 -3.40
C SER A 150 -12.52 6.86 -4.74
N VAL A 151 -11.36 7.12 -5.34
CA VAL A 151 -11.25 7.82 -6.63
C VAL A 151 -11.01 6.88 -7.83
N LEU A 152 -10.90 5.57 -7.60
CA LEU A 152 -10.64 4.56 -8.66
C LEU A 152 -11.68 4.59 -9.80
N TYR A 153 -12.95 4.89 -9.50
CA TYR A 153 -13.99 4.98 -10.51
C TYR A 153 -13.79 6.12 -11.52
N LEU A 154 -12.90 7.07 -11.23
CA LEU A 154 -12.54 8.19 -12.12
C LEU A 154 -11.37 7.85 -13.04
N ILE A 155 -10.63 6.78 -12.81
CA ILE A 155 -9.50 6.42 -13.65
C ILE A 155 -9.97 6.21 -15.09
N PRO A 156 -9.40 6.94 -16.07
CA PRO A 156 -9.83 6.87 -17.48
C PRO A 156 -9.28 5.60 -18.17
N GLY A 157 -9.64 4.41 -17.64
CA GLY A 157 -9.14 3.13 -18.15
C GLY A 157 -9.54 2.87 -19.61
N VAL A 158 -10.77 3.20 -19.99
CA VAL A 158 -11.26 3.02 -21.37
C VAL A 158 -10.45 3.85 -22.39
N PRO A 159 -10.19 5.16 -22.18
CA PRO A 159 -9.31 5.93 -23.03
C PRO A 159 -7.91 5.35 -23.17
N TYR A 160 -7.30 4.85 -22.08
CA TYR A 160 -5.99 4.20 -22.14
C TYR A 160 -6.00 2.92 -22.95
N ILE A 161 -7.00 2.05 -22.75
CA ILE A 161 -7.13 0.78 -23.48
C ILE A 161 -7.37 1.06 -24.97
N ASN A 162 -8.23 2.03 -25.30
CA ASN A 162 -8.49 2.40 -26.70
C ASN A 162 -7.24 2.99 -27.36
N SER A 163 -6.46 3.79 -26.65
CA SER A 163 -5.19 4.30 -27.15
C SER A 163 -4.20 3.17 -27.45
N ALA A 164 -4.09 2.20 -26.54
CA ALA A 164 -3.23 1.04 -26.74
C ALA A 164 -3.70 0.17 -27.94
N SER A 165 -5.01 -0.04 -28.10
CA SER A 165 -5.58 -0.75 -29.25
C SER A 165 -5.27 -0.06 -30.56
N ASP A 166 -5.49 1.27 -30.64
CA ASP A 166 -5.17 2.06 -31.84
C ASP A 166 -3.67 2.01 -32.18
N LEU A 167 -2.80 1.91 -31.16
CA LEU A 167 -1.37 1.76 -31.37
C LEU A 167 -1.02 0.43 -32.04
N ILE A 168 -1.66 -0.64 -31.58
CA ILE A 168 -1.47 -2.00 -32.14
C ILE A 168 -2.00 -2.07 -33.57
N ASP A 169 -3.13 -1.41 -33.84
CA ASP A 169 -3.76 -1.35 -35.16
C ASP A 169 -3.04 -0.39 -36.13
N GLY A 170 -1.94 0.26 -35.71
CA GLY A 170 -1.14 1.17 -36.53
C GLY A 170 -1.71 2.59 -36.68
N HIS A 171 -2.76 2.92 -35.96
CA HIS A 171 -3.39 4.26 -35.97
C HIS A 171 -2.70 5.24 -35.00
N TYR A 172 -1.42 5.54 -35.21
CA TYR A 172 -0.56 6.29 -34.31
C TYR A 172 -1.10 7.66 -33.91
N LEU A 173 -1.67 8.43 -34.81
CA LEU A 173 -2.21 9.76 -34.54
C LEU A 173 -3.44 9.70 -33.60
N CYS A 174 -4.35 8.74 -33.88
CA CYS A 174 -5.53 8.53 -33.03
C CYS A 174 -5.12 8.03 -31.64
N SER A 175 -4.19 7.07 -31.58
CA SER A 175 -3.61 6.56 -30.35
C SER A 175 -3.02 7.67 -29.50
N PHE A 176 -2.16 8.51 -30.09
CA PHE A 176 -1.51 9.60 -29.37
C PHE A 176 -2.52 10.62 -28.84
N SER A 177 -3.51 11.02 -29.64
CA SER A 177 -4.56 11.95 -29.22
C SER A 177 -5.35 11.41 -28.01
N ARG A 178 -5.80 10.14 -28.07
CA ARG A 178 -6.52 9.49 -26.95
C ARG A 178 -5.66 9.33 -25.71
N PHE A 179 -4.37 9.04 -25.90
CA PHE A 179 -3.42 8.97 -24.80
C PHE A 179 -3.28 10.29 -24.07
N VAL A 180 -3.11 11.38 -24.82
CA VAL A 180 -3.02 12.73 -24.26
C VAL A 180 -4.29 13.11 -23.51
N ASP A 181 -5.47 12.83 -24.06
CA ASP A 181 -6.74 13.06 -23.37
C ASP A 181 -6.83 12.27 -22.05
N ALA A 182 -6.43 11.00 -22.05
CA ALA A 182 -6.38 10.19 -20.84
C ALA A 182 -5.40 10.76 -19.79
N CYS A 183 -4.22 11.22 -20.22
CA CYS A 183 -3.25 11.87 -19.34
C CYS A 183 -3.80 13.17 -18.73
N VAL A 184 -4.50 13.99 -19.49
CA VAL A 184 -5.15 15.21 -18.99
C VAL A 184 -6.20 14.88 -17.94
N LEU A 185 -7.04 13.88 -18.16
CA LEU A 185 -8.04 13.43 -17.17
C LEU A 185 -7.38 12.90 -15.89
N THR A 186 -6.29 12.16 -16.02
CA THR A 186 -5.52 11.67 -14.87
C THR A 186 -4.87 12.83 -14.09
N ALA A 187 -4.36 13.84 -14.78
CA ALA A 187 -3.84 15.05 -14.14
C ALA A 187 -4.94 15.80 -13.37
N CYS A 188 -6.13 15.94 -13.96
CA CYS A 188 -7.29 16.54 -13.30
C CYS A 188 -7.70 15.79 -12.04
N LEU A 189 -7.72 14.45 -12.10
CA LEU A 189 -7.98 13.59 -10.94
C LEU A 189 -6.94 13.81 -9.84
N SER A 190 -5.66 13.86 -10.22
CA SER A 190 -4.56 14.08 -9.27
C SER A 190 -4.64 15.45 -8.60
N ILE A 191 -5.00 16.49 -9.33
CA ILE A 191 -5.20 17.85 -8.78
C ILE A 191 -6.31 17.82 -7.72
N GLY A 192 -7.46 17.19 -8.01
CA GLY A 192 -8.55 17.06 -7.05
C GLY A 192 -8.15 16.32 -5.77
N LEU A 193 -7.41 15.22 -5.91
CA LEU A 193 -6.90 14.42 -4.80
C LEU A 193 -5.89 15.21 -3.96
N CYS A 194 -4.91 15.86 -4.59
CA CYS A 194 -3.91 16.68 -3.91
C CYS A 194 -4.55 17.86 -3.15
N ALA A 195 -5.56 18.50 -3.73
CA ALA A 195 -6.30 19.54 -3.05
C ALA A 195 -6.99 19.05 -1.78
N ALA A 196 -7.60 17.86 -1.81
CA ALA A 196 -8.19 17.26 -0.63
C ALA A 196 -7.14 16.96 0.45
N ILE A 197 -6.01 16.35 0.08
CA ILE A 197 -4.91 16.05 1.01
C ILE A 197 -4.36 17.33 1.65
N ALA A 198 -4.18 18.40 0.87
CA ALA A 198 -3.67 19.68 1.34
C ALA A 198 -4.62 20.34 2.35
N ILE A 199 -5.92 20.33 2.09
CA ILE A 199 -6.94 20.94 2.97
C ILE A 199 -7.06 20.19 4.30
N PHE A 200 -7.06 18.86 4.26
CA PHE A 200 -7.19 18.03 5.47
C PHE A 200 -5.87 17.83 6.22
N GLY A 201 -4.75 18.37 5.71
CA GLY A 201 -3.45 18.33 6.38
C GLY A 201 -2.93 16.92 6.67
N LEU A 202 -3.32 15.94 5.88
CA LEU A 202 -2.92 14.55 6.05
C LEU A 202 -1.43 14.41 5.70
N LYS A 203 -0.61 14.20 6.73
CA LYS A 203 0.83 13.94 6.55
C LYS A 203 1.01 12.46 6.19
N TYR A 204 1.24 12.19 4.91
CA TYR A 204 1.56 10.84 4.40
C TYR A 204 3.06 10.58 4.25
N PHE A 205 3.89 11.60 4.51
CA PHE A 205 5.36 11.55 4.46
C PHE A 205 5.97 12.08 5.75
#